data_2050a059b3804447b7fcdbd97b62b1a4
#
_entry.id   2050a059b3804447b7fcdbd97b62b1a4
#
_cell.length_a   1.000
_cell.length_b   1.000
_cell.length_c   1.000
_cell.angle_alpha   90.00
_cell.angle_beta   90.00
_cell.angle_gamma   90.00
#
_symmetry.space_group_name_H-M   'P 1'
#
loop_
_entity.id
_entity.type
_entity.pdbx_description
1 polymer ?
#
loop_
_entity_poly.entity_id
_entity_poly.type
_entity_poly.pdbx_seq_one_letter_code
_entity_poly.pdbx_strand_id
1 'polypeptide(L)'
;IGLFIDENGVGTREATIGKGGLLPARDLQNTFSFLRANDLVWNYVTGNYLKGQKPQAFDLLYWNSDSTNLPGPFACWYMRNMYLENSLRVPGKLTMCGEKVELGKLDLPVYLLATREDHIVPWQSAYQSTRILGGKLRFVLGASGHIAGVINPASKNKRSFWTNDDVKTDAETWLT
;
A
#
# COMPACT_ATOMS: atom_id res chain seq x y z
N ILE A 1 -8.91 3.15 3.00
CA ILE A 1 -8.03 3.86 3.94
C ILE A 1 -8.76 5.05 4.56
N GLY A 2 -9.52 5.85 3.82
CA GLY A 2 -10.28 7.00 4.34
C GLY A 2 -11.23 6.70 5.51
N LEU A 3 -11.59 5.43 5.72
CA LEU A 3 -12.35 5.01 6.90
C LEU A 3 -11.53 5.05 8.20
N PHE A 4 -10.18 4.96 8.10
CA PHE A 4 -9.28 4.88 9.25
C PHE A 4 -8.40 6.12 9.41
N ILE A 5 -8.35 6.98 8.40
CA ILE A 5 -7.52 8.19 8.38
C ILE A 5 -8.39 9.34 7.92
N ASP A 6 -8.86 10.10 8.91
CA ASP A 6 -9.58 11.35 8.75
C ASP A 6 -8.91 12.48 9.55
N GLU A 7 -9.41 13.69 9.42
CA GLU A 7 -8.85 14.87 10.10
C GLU A 7 -8.86 14.71 11.63
N ASN A 8 -9.93 14.15 12.19
CA ASN A 8 -10.06 13.97 13.63
C ASN A 8 -9.08 12.91 14.15
N GLY A 9 -8.93 11.79 13.44
CA GLY A 9 -8.00 10.73 13.79
C GLY A 9 -6.56 11.16 13.69
N VAL A 10 -6.18 11.88 12.66
CA VAL A 10 -4.83 12.43 12.49
C VAL A 10 -4.56 13.49 13.57
N GLY A 11 -5.48 14.43 13.78
CA GLY A 11 -5.35 15.46 14.81
C GLY A 11 -5.20 14.88 16.23
N THR A 12 -5.94 13.83 16.57
CA THR A 12 -5.82 13.12 17.84
C THR A 12 -4.43 12.51 18.03
N ARG A 13 -3.89 11.88 16.98
CA ARG A 13 -2.53 11.29 17.02
C ARG A 13 -1.45 12.37 17.11
N GLU A 14 -1.61 13.47 16.39
CA GLU A 14 -0.71 14.62 16.50
C GLU A 14 -0.68 15.20 17.92
N ALA A 15 -1.83 15.29 18.56
CA ALA A 15 -1.93 15.75 19.94
C ALA A 15 -1.31 14.79 20.96
N THR A 16 -1.34 13.48 20.70
CA THR A 16 -0.88 12.44 21.65
C THR A 16 0.57 12.03 21.43
N ILE A 17 0.98 11.73 20.21
CA ILE A 17 2.32 11.25 19.88
C ILE A 17 3.11 12.14 18.92
N GLY A 18 2.50 13.23 18.41
CA GLY A 18 3.13 14.09 17.40
C GLY A 18 4.34 14.87 17.91
N LYS A 19 4.45 15.11 19.23
CA LYS A 19 5.57 15.81 19.86
C LYS A 19 6.62 14.86 20.46
N GLY A 20 6.40 13.56 20.36
CA GLY A 20 7.25 12.50 20.91
C GLY A 20 6.43 11.25 21.16
N GLY A 21 7.09 10.12 21.47
CA GLY A 21 6.43 8.83 21.64
C GLY A 21 6.49 7.95 20.38
N LEU A 22 5.70 6.91 20.36
CA LEU A 22 5.74 5.87 19.32
C LEU A 22 4.33 5.55 18.83
N LEU A 23 4.19 5.25 17.54
CA LEU A 23 3.10 4.46 17.01
C LEU A 23 3.48 2.98 17.12
N PRO A 24 2.81 2.19 17.98
CA PRO A 24 3.14 0.78 18.15
C PRO A 24 2.90 -0.01 16.86
N ALA A 25 3.80 -0.91 16.52
CA ALA A 25 3.69 -1.84 15.40
C ALA A 25 2.36 -2.61 15.42
N ARG A 26 1.92 -3.02 16.61
CA ARG A 26 0.66 -3.73 16.82
C ARG A 26 -0.58 -2.95 16.34
N ASP A 27 -0.58 -1.63 16.43
CA ASP A 27 -1.71 -0.80 15.98
C ASP A 27 -1.85 -0.87 14.46
N LEU A 28 -0.74 -0.85 13.73
CA LEU A 28 -0.72 -1.05 12.29
C LEU A 28 -1.17 -2.47 11.92
N GLN A 29 -0.62 -3.47 12.58
CA GLN A 29 -1.00 -4.87 12.36
C GLN A 29 -2.49 -5.09 12.56
N ASN A 30 -3.07 -4.56 13.63
CA ASN A 30 -4.50 -4.64 13.90
C ASN A 30 -5.31 -3.97 12.79
N THR A 31 -4.90 -2.78 12.35
CA THR A 31 -5.56 -2.07 11.26
C THR A 31 -5.62 -2.92 9.99
N PHE A 32 -4.51 -3.51 9.57
CA PHE A 32 -4.47 -4.38 8.39
C PHE A 32 -5.27 -5.67 8.58
N SER A 33 -5.26 -6.26 9.76
CA SER A 33 -6.06 -7.44 10.07
C SER A 33 -7.56 -7.16 9.97
N PHE A 34 -8.01 -6.00 10.42
CA PHE A 34 -9.42 -5.60 10.34
C PHE A 34 -9.87 -5.20 8.92
N LEU A 35 -8.96 -4.84 8.01
CA LEU A 35 -9.30 -4.66 6.59
C LEU A 35 -9.80 -5.97 5.93
N ARG A 36 -9.37 -7.11 6.44
CA ARG A 36 -9.78 -8.45 6.00
C ARG A 36 -10.15 -9.33 7.19
N ALA A 37 -11.04 -8.83 8.02
CA ALA A 37 -11.41 -9.50 9.28
C ALA A 37 -11.89 -10.93 9.08
N ASN A 38 -12.62 -11.24 8.00
CA ASN A 38 -13.09 -12.60 7.72
C ASN A 38 -11.94 -13.59 7.51
N ASP A 39 -10.87 -13.16 6.85
CA ASP A 39 -9.72 -14.03 6.55
C ASP A 39 -8.70 -14.06 7.70
N LEU A 40 -8.47 -12.92 8.36
CA LEU A 40 -7.35 -12.75 9.28
C LEU A 40 -7.76 -12.75 10.77
N VAL A 41 -9.06 -12.70 11.08
CA VAL A 41 -9.57 -12.73 12.45
C VAL A 41 -10.60 -13.86 12.61
N TRP A 42 -11.74 -13.74 11.94
CA TRP A 42 -12.87 -14.64 12.14
C TRP A 42 -12.61 -16.08 11.70
N ASN A 43 -11.81 -16.28 10.68
CA ASN A 43 -11.41 -17.61 10.23
C ASN A 43 -10.65 -18.36 11.36
N TYR A 44 -9.76 -17.67 12.07
CA TYR A 44 -9.03 -18.24 13.20
C TYR A 44 -9.93 -18.45 14.43
N VAL A 45 -10.83 -17.53 14.70
CA VAL A 45 -11.82 -17.72 15.77
C VAL A 45 -12.66 -18.96 15.50
N THR A 46 -13.18 -19.12 14.30
CA THR A 46 -14.02 -20.26 13.94
C THR A 46 -13.23 -21.56 13.88
N GLY A 47 -12.12 -21.57 13.17
CA GLY A 47 -11.31 -22.77 12.96
C GLY A 47 -10.59 -23.24 14.23
N ASN A 48 -9.86 -22.34 14.85
CA ASN A 48 -8.96 -22.72 15.95
C ASN A 48 -9.68 -22.71 17.30
N TYR A 49 -10.34 -21.60 17.66
CA TYR A 49 -10.97 -21.47 18.97
C TYR A 49 -12.25 -22.32 19.08
N LEU A 50 -13.17 -22.20 18.13
CA LEU A 50 -14.47 -22.91 18.21
C LEU A 50 -14.39 -24.39 17.80
N LYS A 51 -13.57 -24.71 16.78
CA LYS A 51 -13.46 -26.08 16.24
C LYS A 51 -12.24 -26.84 16.73
N GLY A 52 -11.36 -26.22 17.51
CA GLY A 52 -10.14 -26.85 18.05
C GLY A 52 -9.13 -27.30 16.98
N GLN A 53 -9.21 -26.76 15.76
CA GLN A 53 -8.30 -27.08 14.67
C GLN A 53 -6.94 -26.43 14.91
N LYS A 54 -5.85 -27.10 14.52
CA LYS A 54 -4.53 -26.47 14.57
C LYS A 54 -4.46 -25.31 13.56
N PRO A 55 -3.84 -24.17 13.94
CA PRO A 55 -3.58 -23.10 13.00
C PRO A 55 -2.81 -23.64 11.78
N GLN A 56 -3.20 -23.22 10.61
CA GLN A 56 -2.47 -23.56 9.38
C GLN A 56 -1.09 -22.90 9.44
N ALA A 57 -0.04 -23.68 9.28
CA ALA A 57 1.31 -23.14 9.21
C ALA A 57 1.46 -22.33 7.93
N PHE A 58 1.74 -21.05 8.09
CA PHE A 58 1.94 -20.12 6.98
C PHE A 58 3.07 -19.14 7.35
N ASP A 59 4.25 -19.39 6.81
CA ASP A 59 5.48 -18.66 7.11
C ASP A 59 5.38 -17.15 6.88
N LEU A 60 4.62 -16.74 5.84
CA LEU A 60 4.39 -15.35 5.53
C LEU A 60 3.64 -14.60 6.66
N LEU A 61 2.80 -15.29 7.46
CA LEU A 61 2.14 -14.69 8.62
C LEU A 61 3.14 -14.30 9.71
N TYR A 62 4.16 -15.13 9.93
CA TYR A 62 5.24 -14.81 10.88
C TYR A 62 5.98 -13.54 10.44
N TRP A 63 6.40 -13.48 9.18
CA TRP A 63 7.03 -12.29 8.61
C TRP A 63 6.15 -11.04 8.72
N ASN A 64 4.85 -11.16 8.41
CA ASN A 64 3.91 -10.04 8.46
C ASN A 64 3.64 -9.54 9.90
N SER A 65 3.85 -10.39 10.91
CA SER A 65 3.68 -10.02 12.32
C SER A 65 4.95 -9.42 12.93
N ASP A 66 6.10 -9.53 12.27
CA ASP A 66 7.37 -8.94 12.69
C ASP A 66 7.43 -7.47 12.25
N SER A 67 6.73 -6.62 12.99
CA SER A 67 6.55 -5.21 12.69
C SER A 67 7.42 -4.33 13.58
N THR A 68 7.72 -3.11 13.11
CA THR A 68 8.53 -2.12 13.81
C THR A 68 7.68 -0.93 14.27
N ASN A 69 7.93 -0.43 15.48
CA ASN A 69 7.33 0.80 15.97
C ASN A 69 7.82 2.00 15.14
N LEU A 70 6.95 2.97 14.89
CA LEU A 70 7.32 4.20 14.21
C LEU A 70 7.44 5.35 15.22
N PRO A 71 8.44 6.26 15.07
CA PRO A 71 8.49 7.50 15.82
C PRO A 71 7.19 8.30 15.63
N GLY A 72 6.59 8.75 16.72
CA GLY A 72 5.30 9.44 16.69
C GLY A 72 5.25 10.64 15.76
N PRO A 73 6.21 11.58 15.80
CA PRO A 73 6.24 12.71 14.88
C PRO A 73 6.30 12.31 13.41
N PHE A 74 7.09 11.29 13.07
CA PHE A 74 7.16 10.76 11.71
C PHE A 74 5.85 10.10 11.29
N ALA A 75 5.25 9.28 12.16
CA ALA A 75 3.99 8.62 11.88
C ALA A 75 2.85 9.62 11.62
N CYS A 76 2.75 10.68 12.43
CA CYS A 76 1.77 11.76 12.25
C CYS A 76 2.00 12.52 10.94
N TRP A 77 3.24 12.91 10.67
CA TRP A 77 3.60 13.58 9.42
C TRP A 77 3.24 12.72 8.21
N TYR A 78 3.55 11.42 8.27
CA TYR A 78 3.27 10.49 7.19
C TYR A 78 1.77 10.30 6.95
N MET A 79 0.99 10.10 8.03
CA MET A 79 -0.47 9.97 7.93
C MET A 79 -1.10 11.22 7.34
N ARG A 80 -0.70 12.41 7.78
CA ARG A 80 -1.25 13.66 7.23
C ARG A 80 -0.87 13.86 5.78
N ASN A 81 0.42 13.86 5.47
CA ASN A 81 0.90 14.26 4.14
C ASN A 81 0.68 13.20 3.06
N MET A 82 0.81 11.90 3.40
CA MET A 82 0.75 10.82 2.41
C MET A 82 -0.66 10.25 2.24
N TYR A 83 -1.42 10.13 3.34
CA TYR A 83 -2.75 9.52 3.29
C TYR A 83 -3.90 10.53 3.29
N LEU A 84 -3.90 11.48 4.23
CA LEU A 84 -5.01 12.41 4.36
C LEU A 84 -5.02 13.44 3.22
N GLU A 85 -3.90 14.10 3.00
CA GLU A 85 -3.77 15.17 2.01
C GLU A 85 -3.26 14.68 0.65
N ASN A 86 -2.66 13.50 0.59
CA ASN A 86 -1.99 12.97 -0.61
C ASN A 86 -1.06 14.00 -1.27
N SER A 87 -0.24 14.64 -0.45
CA SER A 87 0.56 15.81 -0.85
C SER A 87 1.68 15.48 -1.81
N LEU A 88 2.19 14.23 -1.79
CA LEU A 88 3.30 13.80 -2.64
C LEU A 88 2.98 13.91 -4.15
N ARG A 89 1.71 13.75 -4.52
CA ARG A 89 1.27 13.88 -5.93
C ARG A 89 1.27 15.32 -6.46
N VAL A 90 1.35 16.31 -5.55
CA VAL A 90 1.28 17.72 -5.94
C VAL A 90 2.69 18.30 -6.03
N PRO A 91 3.15 18.72 -7.22
CA PRO A 91 4.50 19.24 -7.41
C PRO A 91 4.83 20.37 -6.44
N GLY A 92 5.97 20.27 -5.74
CA GLY A 92 6.48 21.28 -4.84
C GLY A 92 5.68 21.53 -3.55
N LYS A 93 4.61 20.75 -3.30
CA LYS A 93 3.83 20.87 -2.04
C LYS A 93 4.62 20.38 -0.83
N LEU A 94 5.43 19.35 -0.99
CA LEU A 94 6.31 18.84 0.05
C LEU A 94 7.73 19.40 -0.10
N THR A 95 8.35 19.67 1.04
CA THR A 95 9.78 19.98 1.13
C THR A 95 10.44 18.94 2.02
N MET A 96 11.46 18.26 1.50
CA MET A 96 12.24 17.26 2.24
C MET A 96 13.72 17.61 2.18
N CYS A 97 14.37 17.63 3.32
CA CYS A 97 15.79 18.04 3.44
C CYS A 97 16.10 19.40 2.78
N GLY A 98 15.16 20.34 2.83
CA GLY A 98 15.31 21.67 2.23
C GLY A 98 14.94 21.77 0.75
N GLU A 99 14.71 20.63 0.06
CA GLU A 99 14.39 20.59 -1.36
C GLU A 99 12.90 20.33 -1.60
N LYS A 100 12.33 21.01 -2.60
CA LYS A 100 10.96 20.78 -3.05
C LYS A 100 10.85 19.46 -3.80
N VAL A 101 9.89 18.65 -3.41
CA VAL A 101 9.64 17.34 -4.05
C VAL A 101 8.76 17.52 -5.28
N GLU A 102 9.29 17.16 -6.45
CA GLU A 102 8.59 17.21 -7.73
C GLU A 102 8.83 15.90 -8.51
N LEU A 103 7.90 14.96 -8.43
CA LEU A 103 8.05 13.64 -9.04
C LEU A 103 8.12 13.70 -10.58
N GLY A 104 7.55 14.72 -11.19
CA GLY A 104 7.64 14.95 -12.63
C GLY A 104 9.04 15.31 -13.14
N LYS A 105 9.96 15.67 -12.25
CA LYS A 105 11.38 15.95 -12.59
C LYS A 105 12.27 14.71 -12.57
N LEU A 106 11.74 13.55 -12.19
CA LEU A 106 12.51 12.31 -12.26
C LEU A 106 12.89 12.00 -13.70
N ASP A 107 14.18 11.83 -13.95
CA ASP A 107 14.76 11.47 -15.26
C ASP A 107 15.39 10.08 -15.19
N LEU A 108 14.68 9.15 -14.63
CA LEU A 108 15.07 7.75 -14.50
C LEU A 108 14.06 6.86 -15.21
N PRO A 109 14.50 5.72 -15.78
CA PRO A 109 13.56 4.69 -16.21
C PRO A 109 12.75 4.18 -15.02
N VAL A 110 11.43 4.18 -15.13
CA VAL A 110 10.53 3.77 -14.06
C VAL A 110 9.73 2.55 -14.48
N TYR A 111 9.78 1.51 -13.66
CA TYR A 111 8.95 0.32 -13.79
C TYR A 111 7.87 0.33 -12.71
N LEU A 112 6.61 0.39 -13.14
CA LEU A 112 5.45 0.38 -12.26
C LEU A 112 4.74 -0.96 -12.36
N LEU A 113 4.53 -1.61 -11.23
CA LEU A 113 3.82 -2.88 -11.13
C LEU A 113 2.59 -2.72 -10.25
N ALA A 114 1.45 -3.16 -10.74
CA ALA A 114 0.22 -3.30 -9.97
C ALA A 114 -0.39 -4.68 -10.21
N THR A 115 -1.36 -5.08 -9.39
CA THR A 115 -2.08 -6.33 -9.58
C THR A 115 -3.58 -6.08 -9.70
N ARG A 116 -4.22 -6.81 -10.62
CA ARG A 116 -5.60 -6.54 -11.04
C ARG A 116 -6.62 -6.68 -9.91
N GLU A 117 -6.41 -7.63 -9.03
CA GLU A 117 -7.30 -7.95 -7.90
C GLU A 117 -6.73 -7.46 -6.57
N ASP A 118 -5.87 -6.43 -6.60
CA ASP A 118 -5.34 -5.84 -5.38
C ASP A 118 -6.46 -5.11 -4.62
N HIS A 119 -6.75 -5.58 -3.41
CA HIS A 119 -7.78 -5.01 -2.55
C HIS A 119 -7.27 -3.88 -1.66
N ILE A 120 -5.94 -3.69 -1.59
CA ILE A 120 -5.30 -2.63 -0.78
C ILE A 120 -5.04 -1.41 -1.66
N VAL A 121 -4.45 -1.64 -2.83
CA VAL A 121 -4.15 -0.58 -3.81
C VAL A 121 -4.82 -0.91 -5.14
N PRO A 122 -6.01 -0.37 -5.42
CA PRO A 122 -6.66 -0.57 -6.72
C PRO A 122 -5.70 -0.19 -7.86
N TRP A 123 -5.59 -1.06 -8.86
CA TRP A 123 -4.60 -0.90 -9.93
C TRP A 123 -4.79 0.39 -10.74
N GLN A 124 -6.04 0.87 -10.88
CA GLN A 124 -6.32 2.14 -11.52
C GLN A 124 -5.69 3.31 -10.75
N SER A 125 -5.69 3.23 -9.41
CA SER A 125 -5.02 4.22 -8.56
C SER A 125 -3.50 4.15 -8.72
N ALA A 126 -2.93 2.96 -8.79
CA ALA A 126 -1.50 2.78 -9.06
C ALA A 126 -1.13 3.29 -10.46
N TYR A 127 -1.99 3.07 -11.46
CA TYR A 127 -1.80 3.57 -12.82
C TYR A 127 -1.73 5.10 -12.88
N GLN A 128 -2.43 5.83 -11.99
CA GLN A 128 -2.33 7.29 -11.94
C GLN A 128 -0.90 7.81 -11.72
N SER A 129 -0.01 6.97 -11.17
CA SER A 129 1.41 7.32 -11.03
C SER A 129 2.08 7.60 -12.39
N THR A 130 1.59 7.04 -13.48
CA THR A 130 2.08 7.33 -14.85
C THR A 130 1.86 8.79 -15.28
N ARG A 131 0.95 9.51 -14.60
CA ARG A 131 0.64 10.92 -14.86
C ARG A 131 1.50 11.89 -14.05
N ILE A 132 2.12 11.37 -13.00
CA ILE A 132 2.84 12.17 -12.01
C ILE A 132 4.34 12.04 -12.18
N LEU A 133 4.80 10.83 -12.51
CA LEU A 133 6.22 10.52 -12.66
C LEU A 133 6.75 10.99 -14.01
N GLY A 134 7.97 11.54 -14.00
CA GLY A 134 8.73 11.82 -15.20
C GLY A 134 9.51 10.60 -15.70
N GLY A 135 10.33 10.81 -16.73
CA GLY A 135 11.19 9.78 -17.31
C GLY A 135 10.47 8.78 -18.21
N LYS A 136 11.17 7.69 -18.56
CA LYS A 136 10.63 6.62 -19.39
C LYS A 136 9.86 5.62 -18.50
N LEU A 137 8.55 5.60 -18.67
CA LEU A 137 7.67 4.77 -17.84
C LEU A 137 7.33 3.45 -18.54
N ARG A 138 7.30 2.37 -17.76
CA ARG A 138 6.70 1.09 -18.13
C ARG A 138 5.73 0.65 -17.04
N PHE A 139 4.48 0.42 -17.40
CA PHE A 139 3.46 -0.10 -16.49
C PHE A 139 3.17 -1.56 -16.82
N VAL A 140 3.10 -2.39 -15.79
CA VAL A 140 2.76 -3.81 -15.88
C VAL A 140 1.64 -4.12 -14.89
N LEU A 141 0.59 -4.76 -15.37
CA LEU A 141 -0.52 -5.22 -14.55
C LEU A 141 -0.47 -6.75 -14.42
N GLY A 142 -0.12 -7.24 -13.24
CA GLY A 142 -0.16 -8.68 -12.94
C GLY A 142 -1.58 -9.17 -12.68
N ALA A 143 -1.89 -10.38 -13.09
CA ALA A 143 -3.13 -11.06 -12.70
C ALA A 143 -3.10 -11.48 -11.23
N SER A 144 -4.32 -11.63 -10.60
CA SER A 144 -4.48 -12.02 -9.20
C SER A 144 -4.30 -10.86 -8.19
N GLY A 145 -4.30 -11.20 -6.89
CA GLY A 145 -4.34 -10.24 -5.78
C GLY A 145 -2.98 -9.74 -5.33
N HIS A 146 -3.00 -8.99 -4.25
CA HIS A 146 -1.91 -8.20 -3.69
C HIS A 146 -0.54 -8.91 -3.62
N ILE A 147 -0.51 -10.16 -3.21
CA ILE A 147 0.74 -10.93 -3.07
C ILE A 147 0.95 -11.85 -4.27
N ALA A 148 -0.02 -12.70 -4.58
CA ALA A 148 0.11 -13.75 -5.59
C ALA A 148 0.21 -13.22 -7.03
N GLY A 149 -0.17 -11.98 -7.28
CA GLY A 149 0.01 -11.30 -8.57
C GLY A 149 1.48 -10.95 -8.85
N VAL A 150 2.29 -10.81 -7.81
CA VAL A 150 3.71 -10.44 -7.91
C VAL A 150 4.63 -11.61 -7.57
N ILE A 151 4.38 -12.24 -6.40
CA ILE A 151 5.22 -13.33 -5.89
C ILE A 151 4.64 -14.67 -6.36
N ASN A 152 5.01 -15.07 -7.56
CA ASN A 152 4.69 -16.38 -8.10
C ASN A 152 5.80 -16.82 -9.08
N PRO A 153 6.25 -18.08 -9.01
CA PRO A 153 7.32 -18.54 -9.89
C PRO A 153 6.81 -18.70 -11.33
N ALA A 154 7.52 -18.08 -12.26
CA ALA A 154 7.22 -18.16 -13.70
C ALA A 154 7.17 -19.61 -14.21
N SER A 155 7.98 -20.50 -13.63
CA SER A 155 8.00 -21.93 -13.97
C SER A 155 6.67 -22.64 -13.77
N LYS A 156 5.80 -22.15 -12.90
CA LYS A 156 4.46 -22.74 -12.70
C LYS A 156 3.45 -22.33 -13.75
N ASN A 157 3.73 -21.33 -14.55
CA ASN A 157 2.87 -20.80 -15.63
C ASN A 157 1.38 -20.63 -15.22
N LYS A 158 1.15 -20.16 -14.00
CA LYS A 158 -0.21 -20.05 -13.40
C LYS A 158 -0.83 -18.68 -13.48
N ARG A 159 -0.05 -17.66 -13.84
CA ARG A 159 -0.47 -16.26 -13.83
C ARG A 159 -0.13 -15.60 -15.16
N SER A 160 -0.91 -14.59 -15.49
CA SER A 160 -0.71 -13.75 -16.66
C SER A 160 -0.44 -12.31 -16.24
N PHE A 161 -0.03 -11.49 -17.18
CA PHE A 161 0.16 -10.07 -17.00
C PHE A 161 -0.18 -9.32 -18.29
N TRP A 162 -0.46 -8.04 -18.17
CA TRP A 162 -0.71 -7.14 -19.28
C TRP A 162 0.38 -6.08 -19.32
N THR A 163 0.79 -5.74 -20.50
CA THR A 163 1.69 -4.61 -20.77
C THR A 163 1.26 -3.90 -22.05
N ASN A 164 1.38 -2.58 -22.04
CA ASN A 164 1.14 -1.73 -23.18
C ASN A 164 2.12 -0.56 -23.09
N ASP A 165 2.75 -0.21 -24.19
CA ASP A 165 3.75 0.86 -24.22
C ASP A 165 3.09 2.25 -24.18
N ASP A 166 1.81 2.37 -24.53
CA ASP A 166 1.07 3.63 -24.43
C ASP A 166 0.50 3.84 -23.02
N VAL A 167 1.34 4.34 -22.14
CA VAL A 167 0.95 4.70 -20.75
C VAL A 167 0.30 6.08 -20.62
N LYS A 168 0.02 6.76 -21.76
CA LYS A 168 -0.59 8.10 -21.77
C LYS A 168 -2.11 8.08 -21.83
N THR A 169 -2.73 6.96 -22.15
CA THR A 169 -4.18 6.76 -22.14
C THR A 169 -4.73 6.61 -20.71
N ASP A 170 -6.05 6.67 -20.55
CA ASP A 170 -6.65 6.30 -19.26
C ASP A 170 -6.46 4.81 -18.96
N ALA A 171 -6.68 4.43 -17.70
CA ALA A 171 -6.38 3.08 -17.24
C ALA A 171 -7.17 1.99 -17.98
N GLU A 172 -8.44 2.23 -18.28
CA GLU A 172 -9.29 1.25 -18.95
C GLU A 172 -8.91 1.11 -20.43
N THR A 173 -8.64 2.22 -21.12
CA THR A 173 -8.13 2.22 -22.50
C THR A 173 -6.76 1.55 -22.60
N TRP A 174 -5.91 1.73 -21.59
CA TRP A 174 -4.60 1.09 -21.54
C TRP A 174 -4.71 -0.44 -21.49
N LEU A 175 -5.75 -0.97 -20.83
CA LEU A 175 -5.98 -2.40 -20.65
C LEU A 175 -6.57 -3.08 -21.89
N THR A 176 -7.25 -2.35 -22.77
CA THR A 176 -7.85 -2.88 -24.01
C THR A 176 -6.89 -2.93 -25.17
#